data_4cf578a96831ed09cadbb4f3b347a86d
#
_entry.id   4cf578a96831ed09cadbb4f3b347a86d
#
_cell.length_a   1.000
_cell.length_b   1.000
_cell.length_c   1.000
_cell.angle_alpha   90.00
_cell.angle_beta   90.00
_cell.angle_gamma   90.00
#
_symmetry.space_group_name_H-M   'P 1'
#
loop_
_entity.id
_entity.type
_entity.pdbx_description
1 polymer ?
#
loop_
_entity_poly.entity_id
_entity_poly.type
_entity_poly.pdbx_seq_one_letter_code
_entity_poly.pdbx_strand_id
1 'polypeptide(L)'
;MFYLRCDDRLLHGQIFYKWLKYLNLQRIIIIDEMLYHNQVEKQIILMAKPKNCDISFYDISDLSKAKQEKQDCLVLFRSIIDSSRLVNEFQVNEINIAFKKGGIGKKKILNNVFLCDKEMEVLQELISNEIEVYSQILPTDEKYYINLDDVKK
;
A
#
# COMPACT_ATOMS: atom_id res chain seq x y z
N MET A 1 -0.06 -8.29 -13.04
CA MET A 1 -0.80 -7.13 -12.50
C MET A 1 -0.33 -6.83 -11.08
N PHE A 2 -0.26 -5.57 -10.73
CA PHE A 2 0.15 -5.13 -9.39
C PHE A 2 -1.02 -4.44 -8.69
N TYR A 3 -1.28 -4.83 -7.43
CA TYR A 3 -2.33 -4.25 -6.60
C TYR A 3 -1.65 -3.45 -5.49
N LEU A 4 -1.71 -2.11 -5.56
CA LEU A 4 -1.04 -1.22 -4.61
C LEU A 4 -1.93 -0.94 -3.39
N ARG A 5 -1.41 -1.23 -2.20
CA ARG A 5 -2.09 -1.01 -0.93
C ARG A 5 -1.19 -0.29 0.05
N CYS A 6 -1.60 0.90 0.45
CA CYS A 6 -0.94 1.69 1.50
C CYS A 6 -1.58 1.39 2.85
N ASP A 7 -0.79 0.87 3.78
CA ASP A 7 -1.28 0.46 5.09
C ASP A 7 -0.15 0.55 6.12
N ASP A 8 -0.34 1.36 7.16
CA ASP A 8 0.67 1.54 8.22
C ASP A 8 1.02 0.25 8.95
N ARG A 9 0.15 -0.73 8.91
CA ARG A 9 0.39 -2.05 9.52
C ARG A 9 1.22 -2.97 8.62
N LEU A 10 1.40 -2.63 7.34
CA LEU A 10 2.01 -3.45 6.30
C LEU A 10 1.40 -4.85 6.24
N LEU A 11 2.10 -5.84 6.74
CA LEU A 11 1.67 -7.22 6.69
C LEU A 11 0.99 -7.62 8.00
N HIS A 12 -0.23 -8.13 7.90
CA HIS A 12 -1.02 -8.60 9.04
C HIS A 12 -1.98 -9.72 8.59
N GLY A 13 -2.68 -10.33 9.54
CA GLY A 13 -3.51 -11.52 9.27
C GLY A 13 -4.54 -11.34 8.16
N GLN A 14 -5.18 -10.17 8.06
CA GLN A 14 -6.18 -9.88 7.01
C GLN A 14 -5.59 -9.95 5.60
N ILE A 15 -4.30 -9.59 5.44
CA ILE A 15 -3.61 -9.69 4.15
C ILE A 15 -3.53 -11.15 3.72
N PHE A 16 -3.06 -12.04 4.61
CA PHE A 16 -2.92 -13.46 4.29
C PHE A 16 -4.25 -14.17 4.08
N TYR A 17 -5.22 -13.96 4.96
CA TYR A 17 -6.45 -14.76 5.02
C TYR A 17 -7.62 -14.16 4.27
N LYS A 18 -7.58 -12.87 3.94
CA LYS A 18 -8.66 -12.19 3.23
C LYS A 18 -8.23 -11.71 1.85
N TRP A 19 -7.21 -10.85 1.78
CA TRP A 19 -6.83 -10.21 0.53
C TRP A 19 -6.20 -11.15 -0.48
N LEU A 20 -5.22 -11.97 -0.09
CA LEU A 20 -4.59 -12.91 -1.01
C LEU A 20 -5.60 -13.90 -1.57
N LYS A 21 -6.51 -14.36 -0.73
CA LYS A 21 -7.57 -15.28 -1.15
C LYS A 21 -8.55 -14.61 -2.13
N TYR A 22 -8.99 -13.41 -1.80
CA TYR A 22 -9.93 -12.66 -2.65
C TYR A 22 -9.34 -12.35 -4.02
N LEU A 23 -8.08 -11.92 -4.06
CA LEU A 23 -7.37 -11.59 -5.30
C LEU A 23 -6.78 -12.83 -5.99
N ASN A 24 -6.83 -13.99 -5.36
CA ASN A 24 -6.22 -15.23 -5.84
C ASN A 24 -4.73 -15.04 -6.10
N LEU A 25 -4.01 -14.46 -5.15
CA LEU A 25 -2.58 -14.18 -5.24
C LEU A 25 -1.76 -15.04 -4.30
N GLN A 26 -0.54 -15.33 -4.71
CA GLN A 26 0.45 -16.06 -3.91
C GLN A 26 1.73 -15.24 -3.71
N ARG A 27 1.76 -14.00 -4.16
CA ARG A 27 2.96 -13.17 -4.18
C ARG A 27 2.70 -11.82 -3.53
N ILE A 28 3.57 -11.45 -2.57
CA ILE A 28 3.55 -10.14 -1.92
C ILE A 28 4.91 -9.47 -2.14
N ILE A 29 4.87 -8.20 -2.50
CA ILE A 29 6.02 -7.31 -2.51
C ILE A 29 5.80 -6.28 -1.41
N ILE A 30 6.78 -6.11 -0.52
CA ILE A 30 6.74 -5.06 0.52
C ILE A 30 7.82 -4.04 0.18
N ILE A 31 7.40 -2.79 0.03
CA ILE A 31 8.30 -1.66 -0.25
C ILE A 31 8.28 -0.74 0.96
N ASP A 32 9.31 -0.85 1.79
CA ASP A 32 9.43 -0.09 3.02
C ASP A 32 10.88 -0.03 3.46
N GLU A 33 11.43 1.18 3.58
CA GLU A 33 12.83 1.39 3.92
C GLU A 33 13.22 0.79 5.27
N MET A 34 12.43 1.07 6.30
CA MET A 34 12.72 0.59 7.65
C MET A 34 12.71 -0.93 7.73
N LEU A 35 11.71 -1.57 7.14
CA LEU A 35 11.61 -3.02 7.12
C LEU A 35 12.70 -3.65 6.26
N TYR A 36 13.02 -3.04 5.12
CA TYR A 36 14.07 -3.53 4.23
C TYR A 36 15.42 -3.68 4.96
N HIS A 37 15.74 -2.75 5.86
CA HIS A 37 16.98 -2.76 6.65
C HIS A 37 16.88 -3.51 7.98
N ASN A 38 15.73 -4.10 8.31
CA ASN A 38 15.51 -4.82 9.56
C ASN A 38 15.47 -6.34 9.34
N GLN A 39 16.62 -6.99 9.46
CA GLN A 39 16.74 -8.43 9.20
C GLN A 39 15.92 -9.28 10.16
N VAL A 40 15.83 -8.89 11.42
CA VAL A 40 15.06 -9.62 12.45
C VAL A 40 13.57 -9.60 12.09
N GLU A 41 13.03 -8.44 11.78
CA GLU A 41 11.62 -8.27 11.44
C GLU A 41 11.25 -9.02 10.15
N LYS A 42 12.11 -8.98 9.14
CA LYS A 42 11.94 -9.78 7.92
C LYS A 42 11.84 -11.27 8.23
N GLN A 43 12.72 -11.79 9.09
CA GLN A 43 12.70 -13.20 9.46
C GLN A 43 11.42 -13.57 10.20
N ILE A 44 10.94 -12.73 11.10
CA ILE A 44 9.67 -12.94 11.80
C ILE A 44 8.52 -13.06 10.79
N ILE A 45 8.47 -12.17 9.83
CA ILE A 45 7.45 -12.18 8.77
C ILE A 45 7.53 -13.48 7.95
N LEU A 46 8.73 -13.86 7.53
CA LEU A 46 8.93 -15.07 6.73
C LEU A 46 8.57 -16.34 7.47
N MET A 47 8.77 -16.36 8.79
CA MET A 47 8.38 -17.51 9.64
C MET A 47 6.86 -17.60 9.82
N ALA A 48 6.16 -16.45 9.80
CA ALA A 48 4.71 -16.39 10.05
C ALA A 48 3.86 -16.55 8.78
N LYS A 49 4.46 -16.50 7.61
CA LYS A 49 3.72 -16.54 6.34
C LYS A 49 3.14 -17.92 6.05
N PRO A 50 2.02 -18.01 5.30
CA PRO A 50 1.54 -19.28 4.77
C PRO A 50 2.57 -19.94 3.83
N LYS A 51 2.54 -21.27 3.75
CA LYS A 51 3.53 -22.04 2.97
C LYS A 51 3.55 -21.68 1.48
N ASN A 52 2.39 -21.39 0.91
CA ASN A 52 2.22 -21.12 -0.51
C ASN A 52 2.17 -19.61 -0.82
N CYS A 53 2.78 -18.80 0.04
CA CYS A 53 2.88 -17.35 -0.15
C CYS A 53 4.35 -16.95 -0.19
N ASP A 54 4.76 -16.29 -1.26
CA ASP A 54 6.11 -15.75 -1.41
C ASP A 54 6.13 -14.26 -1.13
N ILE A 55 7.13 -13.81 -0.37
CA ILE A 55 7.28 -12.41 0.02
C ILE A 55 8.67 -11.92 -0.36
N SER A 56 8.74 -10.77 -1.01
CA SER A 56 10.00 -10.06 -1.26
C SER A 56 9.95 -8.67 -0.65
N PHE A 57 11.11 -8.21 -0.19
CA PHE A 57 11.28 -6.91 0.45
C PHE A 57 12.15 -6.03 -0.43
N TYR A 58 11.75 -4.79 -0.62
CA TYR A 58 12.51 -3.81 -1.40
C TYR A 58 12.51 -2.46 -0.71
N ASP A 59 13.60 -1.71 -0.94
CA ASP A 59 13.63 -0.29 -0.69
C ASP A 59 13.05 0.45 -1.90
N ILE A 60 12.64 1.70 -1.72
CA ILE A 60 12.12 2.53 -2.81
C ILE A 60 13.15 2.71 -3.94
N SER A 61 14.44 2.65 -3.62
CA SER A 61 15.51 2.72 -4.62
C SER A 61 15.59 1.48 -5.53
N ASP A 62 14.95 0.38 -5.16
CA ASP A 62 15.00 -0.90 -5.87
C ASP A 62 13.76 -1.21 -6.70
N LEU A 63 12.93 -0.21 -7.00
CA LEU A 63 11.67 -0.42 -7.74
C LEU A 63 11.87 -1.07 -9.11
N SER A 64 12.98 -0.79 -9.78
CA SER A 64 13.29 -1.43 -11.06
C SER A 64 13.40 -2.95 -10.97
N LYS A 65 13.82 -3.47 -9.82
CA LYS A 65 13.84 -4.90 -9.54
C LYS A 65 12.45 -5.43 -9.21
N ALA A 66 11.72 -4.71 -8.36
CA ALA A 66 10.38 -5.10 -7.93
C ALA A 66 9.41 -5.24 -9.10
N LYS A 67 9.45 -4.32 -10.06
CA LYS A 67 8.54 -4.34 -11.23
C LYS A 67 8.83 -5.45 -12.23
N GLN A 68 9.97 -6.14 -12.12
CA GLN A 68 10.30 -7.28 -12.99
C GLN A 68 9.55 -8.57 -12.61
N GLU A 69 8.78 -8.53 -11.53
CA GLU A 69 7.99 -9.66 -11.10
C GLU A 69 6.99 -10.07 -12.20
N LYS A 70 6.98 -11.35 -12.54
CA LYS A 70 6.15 -11.88 -13.63
C LYS A 70 4.77 -12.34 -13.15
N GLN A 71 4.63 -12.59 -11.86
CA GLN A 71 3.36 -12.99 -11.26
C GLN A 71 2.55 -11.76 -10.87
N ASP A 72 1.25 -11.95 -10.73
CA ASP A 72 0.39 -10.94 -10.12
C ASP A 72 0.76 -10.81 -8.64
N CYS A 73 0.90 -9.59 -8.16
CA CYS A 73 1.41 -9.30 -6.81
C CYS A 73 0.54 -8.31 -6.07
N LEU A 74 0.43 -8.51 -4.75
CA LEU A 74 0.00 -7.48 -3.83
C LEU A 74 1.23 -6.68 -3.39
N VAL A 75 1.22 -5.37 -3.60
CA VAL A 75 2.30 -4.46 -3.25
C VAL A 75 1.90 -3.68 -2.01
N LEU A 76 2.59 -3.91 -0.90
CA LEU A 76 2.34 -3.24 0.38
C LEU A 76 3.40 -2.17 0.65
N PHE A 77 2.96 -1.02 1.12
CA PHE A 77 3.85 0.08 1.50
C PHE A 77 3.19 0.99 2.53
N ARG A 78 3.98 1.80 3.24
CA ARG A 78 3.47 2.76 4.25
C ARG A 78 3.51 4.20 3.79
N SER A 79 4.49 4.56 2.97
CA SER A 79 4.75 5.96 2.63
C SER A 79 3.84 6.47 1.52
N ILE A 80 2.86 7.30 1.86
CA ILE A 80 2.03 7.99 0.85
C ILE A 80 2.89 8.90 -0.01
N ILE A 81 3.96 9.48 0.53
CA ILE A 81 4.85 10.36 -0.23
C ILE A 81 5.44 9.61 -1.45
N ASP A 82 5.65 8.31 -1.34
CA ASP A 82 6.18 7.49 -2.43
C ASP A 82 5.11 7.02 -3.43
N SER A 83 3.84 7.29 -3.17
CA SER A 83 2.72 6.76 -3.97
C SER A 83 2.79 7.13 -5.44
N SER A 84 3.11 8.37 -5.76
CA SER A 84 3.22 8.83 -7.17
C SER A 84 4.28 8.04 -7.92
N ARG A 85 5.43 7.82 -7.28
CA ARG A 85 6.51 7.04 -7.85
C ARG A 85 6.12 5.58 -8.04
N LEU A 86 5.45 4.99 -7.05
CA LEU A 86 4.98 3.60 -7.12
C LEU A 86 3.95 3.40 -8.24
N VAL A 87 2.98 4.31 -8.34
CA VAL A 87 1.97 4.29 -9.40
C VAL A 87 2.62 4.34 -10.78
N ASN A 88 3.59 5.22 -10.96
CA ASN A 88 4.30 5.35 -12.24
C ASN A 88 5.15 4.13 -12.57
N GLU A 89 5.92 3.63 -11.62
CA GLU A 89 6.81 2.47 -11.84
C GLU A 89 6.05 1.20 -12.13
N PHE A 90 4.97 0.94 -11.39
CA PHE A 90 4.14 -0.24 -11.59
C PHE A 90 3.08 -0.07 -12.68
N GLN A 91 2.96 1.13 -13.25
CA GLN A 91 2.01 1.44 -14.33
C GLN A 91 0.57 1.04 -13.99
N VAL A 92 0.13 1.41 -12.78
CA VAL A 92 -1.23 1.17 -12.31
C VAL A 92 -2.04 2.46 -12.35
N ASN A 93 -3.37 2.32 -12.39
CA ASN A 93 -4.30 3.46 -12.43
C ASN A 93 -5.16 3.55 -11.18
N GLU A 94 -4.91 2.74 -10.18
CA GLU A 94 -5.63 2.80 -8.90
C GLU A 94 -4.73 2.45 -7.74
N ILE A 95 -5.08 2.95 -6.56
CA ILE A 95 -4.35 2.71 -5.31
C ILE A 95 -5.30 2.67 -4.13
N ASN A 96 -5.12 1.70 -3.25
CA ASN A 96 -5.89 1.56 -2.02
C ASN A 96 -5.12 2.20 -0.85
N ILE A 97 -5.66 3.30 -0.30
CA ILE A 97 -5.18 3.89 0.95
C ILE A 97 -6.00 3.27 2.08
N ALA A 98 -5.57 2.12 2.56
CA ALA A 98 -6.37 1.29 3.44
C ALA A 98 -6.34 1.70 4.90
N PHE A 99 -5.17 2.09 5.39
CA PHE A 99 -5.03 2.46 6.80
C PHE A 99 -3.83 3.40 6.98
N LYS A 100 -4.11 4.59 7.54
CA LYS A 100 -3.10 5.55 7.93
C LYS A 100 -3.46 6.07 9.32
N LYS A 101 -2.65 5.72 10.33
CA LYS A 101 -2.91 6.08 11.73
C LYS A 101 -2.83 7.59 11.96
N GLY A 102 -3.56 8.06 12.97
CA GLY A 102 -3.53 9.45 13.40
C GLY A 102 -2.25 9.81 14.11
N GLY A 103 -2.07 11.11 14.34
CA GLY A 103 -0.91 11.65 15.04
C GLY A 103 -0.88 13.17 14.96
N ILE A 104 0.14 13.77 15.59
CA ILE A 104 0.35 15.20 15.58
C ILE A 104 0.53 15.70 14.13
N GLY A 105 -0.14 16.80 13.79
CA GLY A 105 -0.06 17.39 12.45
C GLY A 105 -0.83 16.66 11.39
N LYS A 106 -1.68 15.69 11.77
CA LYS A 106 -2.51 14.93 10.83
C LYS A 106 -3.99 15.28 10.98
N LYS A 107 -4.67 15.34 9.84
CA LYS A 107 -6.10 15.59 9.75
C LYS A 107 -6.82 14.28 9.42
N LYS A 108 -7.96 14.07 10.07
CA LYS A 108 -8.83 12.93 9.78
C LYS A 108 -9.50 13.13 8.42
N ILE A 109 -9.23 12.25 7.48
CA ILE A 109 -9.88 12.22 6.16
C ILE A 109 -11.05 11.22 6.18
N LEU A 110 -10.80 10.03 6.71
CA LEU A 110 -11.77 8.97 6.96
C LEU A 110 -11.50 8.39 8.35
N ASN A 111 -12.37 7.53 8.85
CA ASN A 111 -12.18 6.89 10.16
C ASN A 111 -10.86 6.13 10.26
N ASN A 112 -10.39 5.61 9.16
CA ASN A 112 -9.17 4.79 9.05
C ASN A 112 -8.02 5.50 8.34
N VAL A 113 -8.15 6.78 7.98
CA VAL A 113 -7.14 7.50 7.21
C VAL A 113 -6.93 8.90 7.78
N PHE A 114 -5.74 9.14 8.31
CA PHE A 114 -5.28 10.43 8.81
C PHE A 114 -4.05 10.85 8.02
N LEU A 115 -4.01 12.08 7.52
CA LEU A 115 -2.95 12.55 6.63
C LEU A 115 -2.42 13.90 7.07
N CYS A 116 -1.11 14.12 6.89
CA CYS A 116 -0.51 15.45 6.98
C CYS A 116 -0.67 16.20 5.65
N ASP A 117 -0.32 17.49 5.65
CA ASP A 117 -0.47 18.35 4.46
C ASP A 117 0.26 17.81 3.24
N LYS A 118 1.50 17.34 3.41
CA LYS A 118 2.29 16.78 2.29
C LYS A 118 1.66 15.52 1.71
N GLU A 119 1.12 14.67 2.56
CA GLU A 119 0.42 13.46 2.11
C GLU A 119 -0.84 13.81 1.34
N MET A 120 -1.60 14.82 1.80
CA MET A 120 -2.78 15.31 1.07
C MET A 120 -2.40 15.87 -0.31
N GLU A 121 -1.28 16.59 -0.41
CA GLU A 121 -0.77 17.10 -1.69
C GLU A 121 -0.48 15.97 -2.67
N VAL A 122 0.13 14.89 -2.21
CA VAL A 122 0.41 13.72 -3.05
C VAL A 122 -0.88 13.09 -3.56
N LEU A 123 -1.89 12.92 -2.71
CA LEU A 123 -3.17 12.37 -3.15
C LEU A 123 -3.89 13.32 -4.12
N GLN A 124 -3.82 14.64 -3.91
CA GLN A 124 -4.37 15.63 -4.85
C GLN A 124 -3.72 15.47 -6.23
N GLU A 125 -2.40 15.32 -6.27
CA GLU A 125 -1.67 15.10 -7.54
C GLU A 125 -2.12 13.81 -8.23
N LEU A 126 -2.22 12.71 -7.50
CA LEU A 126 -2.67 11.44 -8.06
C LEU A 126 -4.08 11.54 -8.64
N ILE A 127 -5.01 12.12 -7.90
CA ILE A 127 -6.41 12.30 -8.34
C ILE A 127 -6.46 13.20 -9.56
N SER A 128 -5.69 14.29 -9.59
CA SER A 128 -5.63 15.20 -10.73
C SER A 128 -5.06 14.54 -11.99
N ASN A 129 -4.26 13.50 -11.83
CA ASN A 129 -3.71 12.69 -12.92
C ASN A 129 -4.56 11.46 -13.24
N GLU A 130 -5.83 11.49 -12.86
CA GLU A 130 -6.82 10.45 -13.14
C GLU A 130 -6.50 9.08 -12.53
N ILE A 131 -5.71 9.05 -11.45
CA ILE A 131 -5.51 7.84 -10.66
C ILE A 131 -6.68 7.69 -9.69
N GLU A 132 -7.32 6.54 -9.69
CA GLU A 132 -8.36 6.24 -8.70
C GLU A 132 -7.72 5.98 -7.33
N VAL A 133 -7.99 6.87 -6.39
CA VAL A 133 -7.57 6.74 -5.00
C VAL A 133 -8.79 6.33 -4.19
N TYR A 134 -8.73 5.17 -3.55
CA TYR A 134 -9.85 4.68 -2.75
C TYR A 134 -9.35 4.11 -1.43
N SER A 135 -10.26 3.91 -0.49
CA SER A 135 -9.99 3.25 0.78
C SER A 135 -10.90 2.04 0.94
N GLN A 136 -10.30 0.90 1.20
CA GLN A 136 -11.00 -0.36 1.44
C GLN A 136 -10.17 -1.22 2.39
N ILE A 137 -10.68 -1.48 3.58
CA ILE A 137 -9.96 -2.25 4.60
C ILE A 137 -10.06 -3.75 4.30
N LEU A 138 -11.27 -4.27 4.16
CA LEU A 138 -11.53 -5.67 3.82
C LEU A 138 -12.07 -5.78 2.39
N PRO A 139 -11.83 -6.89 1.70
CA PRO A 139 -12.36 -7.06 0.34
C PRO A 139 -13.88 -7.12 0.29
N THR A 140 -14.55 -7.42 1.41
CA THR A 140 -16.01 -7.40 1.52
C THR A 140 -16.59 -6.02 1.79
N ASP A 141 -15.75 -5.04 2.15
CA ASP A 141 -16.20 -3.66 2.37
C ASP A 141 -16.45 -2.97 1.03
N GLU A 142 -17.30 -1.95 1.03
CA GLU A 142 -17.43 -1.05 -0.10
C GLU A 142 -16.17 -0.19 -0.23
N LYS A 143 -15.77 0.09 -1.46
CA LYS A 143 -14.70 1.05 -1.74
C LYS A 143 -15.22 2.47 -1.50
N TYR A 144 -14.51 3.23 -0.69
CA TYR A 144 -14.73 4.67 -0.61
C TYR A 144 -13.74 5.40 -1.52
N TYR A 145 -14.23 6.02 -2.57
CA TYR A 145 -13.36 6.79 -3.48
C TYR A 145 -13.04 8.14 -2.89
N ILE A 146 -11.76 8.36 -2.62
CA ILE A 146 -11.25 9.62 -2.07
C ILE A 146 -11.21 10.65 -3.20
N ASN A 147 -11.89 11.77 -3.02
CA ASN A 147 -11.95 12.84 -4.02
C ASN A 147 -11.16 14.07 -3.56
N LEU A 148 -11.04 15.07 -4.44
CA LEU A 148 -10.28 16.29 -4.15
C LEU A 148 -10.81 17.04 -2.94
N ASP A 149 -12.12 17.01 -2.68
CA ASP A 149 -12.70 17.69 -1.51
C ASP A 149 -12.27 17.05 -0.20
N ASP A 150 -12.07 15.71 -0.19
CA ASP A 150 -11.63 14.98 0.99
C ASP A 150 -10.22 15.38 1.43
N VAL A 151 -9.36 15.76 0.49
CA VAL A 151 -7.93 16.03 0.71
C VAL A 151 -7.57 17.50 0.62
N LYS A 152 -8.54 18.39 0.78
CA LYS A 152 -8.29 19.82 0.93
C LYS A 152 -7.63 20.14 2.27
N LYS A 153 -6.65 21.01 2.21
CA LYS A 153 -6.01 21.53 3.41
C LYS A 153 -6.93 22.49 4.18
#